data_77c9a4ede7429a475131ade4b02fb6bc
#
_entry.id   77c9a4ede7429a475131ade4b02fb6bc
#
_cell.length_a   1.000
_cell.length_b   1.000
_cell.length_c   1.000
_cell.angle_alpha   90.00
_cell.angle_beta   90.00
_cell.angle_gamma   90.00
#
_symmetry.space_group_name_H-M   'P 1'
#
loop_
_entity.id
_entity.type
_entity.pdbx_description
1 polymer ?
#
loop_
_entity_poly.entity_id
_entity_poly.type
_entity_poly.pdbx_seq_one_letter_code
_entity_poly.pdbx_strand_id
1 'polypeptide(L)'
;MNQKPHPLDEPNDTLMERLERSLIAGRLDRRGFMRAAAAAGFSTIGLSALADELDAMRTNQNERSAKLQGAYDYVVVGAGSAACALVGRLATRKDASILMIEAGDWDTAPSVMDPSVWFTNLGTERDWGDIAIASPSTNNRAIPEHMGRVVGGGSSINATIWARPFKNDLE
;
A
#
# COMPACT_ATOMS: atom_id res chain seq x y z
N MET A 1 29.49 7.95 -5.77
CA MET A 1 28.52 9.06 -5.87
C MET A 1 27.40 8.78 -4.87
N ASN A 2 27.40 9.55 -3.77
CA ASN A 2 26.41 9.41 -2.69
C ASN A 2 25.15 10.18 -3.13
N GLN A 3 24.25 9.53 -3.83
CA GLN A 3 22.93 10.13 -4.07
C GLN A 3 22.21 10.20 -2.74
N LYS A 4 21.77 11.39 -2.35
CA LYS A 4 20.86 11.54 -1.21
C LYS A 4 19.63 10.68 -1.46
N PRO A 5 19.15 9.92 -0.47
CA PRO A 5 17.93 9.13 -0.63
C PRO A 5 16.78 10.04 -1.08
N HIS A 6 15.98 9.56 -2.03
CA HIS A 6 14.79 10.27 -2.49
C HIS A 6 13.78 10.33 -1.34
N PRO A 7 12.96 11.40 -1.19
CA PRO A 7 11.96 11.50 -0.12
C PRO A 7 10.94 10.34 -0.05
N LEU A 8 10.89 9.49 -1.08
CA LEU A 8 10.06 8.28 -1.13
C LEU A 8 10.87 7.00 -0.88
N ASP A 9 12.17 7.08 -0.61
CA ASP A 9 12.99 5.92 -0.28
C ASP A 9 12.94 5.74 1.25
N GLU A 10 12.20 4.75 1.70
CA GLU A 10 12.13 4.40 3.12
C GLU A 10 13.39 3.65 3.55
N PRO A 11 13.89 3.89 4.78
CA PRO A 11 15.18 3.33 5.21
C PRO A 11 15.22 1.79 5.27
N ASN A 12 14.07 1.13 5.30
CA ASN A 12 13.97 -0.33 5.43
C ASN A 12 13.56 -1.06 4.15
N ASP A 13 13.41 -0.34 3.03
CA ASP A 13 13.03 -0.97 1.78
C ASP A 13 14.05 -1.98 1.28
N THR A 14 13.57 -3.12 0.86
CA THR A 14 14.36 -4.03 0.05
C THR A 14 14.73 -3.40 -1.29
N LEU A 15 15.80 -3.89 -1.90
CA LEU A 15 16.18 -3.40 -3.23
C LEU A 15 15.07 -3.64 -4.27
N MET A 16 14.32 -4.75 -4.17
CA MET A 16 13.23 -5.05 -5.08
C MET A 16 12.10 -4.02 -4.93
N GLU A 17 11.65 -3.72 -3.72
CA GLU A 17 10.62 -2.71 -3.46
C GLU A 17 11.00 -1.33 -3.99
N ARG A 18 12.28 -0.95 -3.87
CA ARG A 18 12.79 0.29 -4.47
C ARG A 18 12.73 0.30 -6.00
N LEU A 19 13.03 -0.84 -6.62
CA LEU A 19 12.96 -0.99 -8.08
C LEU A 19 11.51 -0.95 -8.57
N GLU A 20 10.60 -1.64 -7.89
CA GLU A 20 9.16 -1.64 -8.18
C GLU A 20 8.58 -0.22 -8.09
N ARG A 21 8.82 0.48 -6.99
CA ARG A 21 8.39 1.89 -6.85
C ARG A 21 9.00 2.80 -7.92
N SER A 22 10.25 2.56 -8.29
CA SER A 22 10.90 3.36 -9.33
C SER A 22 10.26 3.13 -10.71
N LEU A 23 9.81 1.91 -10.99
CA LEU A 23 9.07 1.59 -12.20
C LEU A 23 7.67 2.23 -12.17
N ILE A 24 6.90 2.06 -11.10
CA ILE A 24 5.57 2.65 -10.93
C ILE A 24 5.64 4.18 -11.02
N ALA A 25 6.62 4.80 -10.37
CA ALA A 25 6.83 6.25 -10.40
C ALA A 25 7.39 6.77 -11.75
N GLY A 26 7.64 5.90 -12.72
CA GLY A 26 8.19 6.29 -14.02
C GLY A 26 9.65 6.72 -14.01
N ARG A 27 10.37 6.50 -12.90
CA ARG A 27 11.82 6.77 -12.80
C ARG A 27 12.66 5.72 -13.52
N LEU A 28 12.13 4.51 -13.66
CA LEU A 28 12.67 3.44 -14.50
C LEU A 28 11.62 3.05 -15.53
N ASP A 29 12.07 2.70 -16.72
CA ASP A 29 11.24 1.97 -17.66
C ASP A 29 11.34 0.46 -17.41
N ARG A 30 10.49 -0.34 -18.05
CA ARG A 30 10.47 -1.79 -17.94
C ARG A 30 11.86 -2.42 -18.18
N ARG A 31 12.61 -1.92 -19.17
CA ARG A 31 13.97 -2.43 -19.49
C ARG A 31 14.97 -2.08 -18.40
N GLY A 32 14.87 -0.89 -17.84
CA GLY A 32 15.69 -0.43 -16.72
C GLY A 32 15.45 -1.27 -15.47
N PHE A 33 14.18 -1.52 -15.15
CA PHE A 33 13.78 -2.41 -14.05
C PHE A 33 14.38 -3.82 -14.23
N MET A 34 14.16 -4.45 -15.38
CA MET A 34 14.67 -5.79 -15.68
C MET A 34 16.20 -5.88 -15.57
N ARG A 35 16.92 -4.86 -16.08
CA ARG A 35 18.38 -4.82 -15.99
C ARG A 35 18.87 -4.64 -14.55
N ALA A 36 18.25 -3.76 -13.78
CA ALA A 36 18.64 -3.50 -12.40
C ALA A 36 18.36 -4.72 -11.51
N ALA A 37 17.20 -5.36 -11.66
CA ALA A 37 16.85 -6.57 -10.93
C ALA A 37 17.79 -7.74 -11.26
N ALA A 38 18.10 -7.95 -12.54
CA ALA A 38 19.05 -8.98 -12.96
C ALA A 38 20.48 -8.71 -12.44
N ALA A 39 20.94 -7.46 -12.46
CA ALA A 39 22.24 -7.07 -11.90
C ALA A 39 22.31 -7.27 -10.38
N ALA A 40 21.17 -7.20 -9.69
CA ALA A 40 21.04 -7.48 -8.26
C ALA A 40 20.92 -8.98 -7.93
N GLY A 41 20.98 -9.86 -8.94
CA GLY A 41 20.94 -11.32 -8.74
C GLY A 41 19.55 -11.93 -8.64
N PHE A 42 18.51 -11.18 -8.94
CA PHE A 42 17.15 -11.74 -8.97
C PHE A 42 16.95 -12.62 -10.22
N SER A 43 16.24 -13.73 -10.02
CA SER A 43 15.89 -14.64 -11.12
C SER A 43 15.02 -13.92 -12.15
N THR A 44 15.35 -14.08 -13.43
CA THR A 44 14.53 -13.54 -14.52
C THR A 44 13.19 -14.26 -14.70
N ILE A 45 13.05 -15.44 -14.09
CA ILE A 45 11.79 -16.20 -14.10
C ILE A 45 10.78 -15.43 -13.21
N GLY A 46 9.70 -15.00 -13.80
CA GLY A 46 8.65 -14.21 -13.14
C GLY A 46 8.87 -12.70 -13.16
N LEU A 47 10.11 -12.19 -13.26
CA LEU A 47 10.38 -10.74 -13.34
C LEU A 47 9.69 -10.07 -14.52
N SER A 48 9.55 -10.78 -15.66
CA SER A 48 8.86 -10.24 -16.83
C SER A 48 7.38 -10.01 -16.55
N ALA A 49 6.70 -10.99 -15.93
CA ALA A 49 5.29 -10.88 -15.56
C ALA A 49 5.06 -9.76 -14.53
N LEU A 50 5.93 -9.68 -13.50
CA LEU A 50 5.89 -8.60 -12.53
C LEU A 50 6.10 -7.23 -13.18
N ALA A 51 7.09 -7.11 -14.07
CA ALA A 51 7.35 -5.86 -14.78
C ALA A 51 6.18 -5.44 -15.68
N ASP A 52 5.50 -6.39 -16.31
CA ASP A 52 4.31 -6.13 -17.14
C ASP A 52 3.13 -5.67 -16.27
N GLU A 53 2.93 -6.29 -15.11
CA GLU A 53 1.89 -5.91 -14.14
C GLU A 53 2.13 -4.50 -13.60
N LEU A 54 3.35 -4.19 -13.15
CA LEU A 54 3.70 -2.86 -12.63
C LEU A 54 3.59 -1.76 -13.70
N ASP A 55 3.96 -2.05 -14.94
CA ASP A 55 3.83 -1.09 -16.04
C ASP A 55 2.35 -0.88 -16.42
N ALA A 56 1.53 -1.92 -16.35
CA ALA A 56 0.08 -1.81 -16.52
C ALA A 56 -0.57 -0.98 -15.41
N MET A 57 -0.16 -1.16 -14.15
CA MET A 57 -0.61 -0.35 -13.02
C MET A 57 -0.25 1.12 -13.22
N ARG A 58 0.98 1.40 -13.59
CA ARG A 58 1.45 2.77 -13.88
C ARG A 58 0.64 3.41 -15.00
N THR A 59 0.43 2.68 -16.09
CA THR A 59 -0.34 3.15 -17.24
C THR A 59 -1.76 3.49 -16.82
N ASN A 60 -2.44 2.59 -16.10
CA ASN A 60 -3.77 2.80 -15.56
C ASN A 60 -3.83 4.03 -14.63
N GLN A 61 -2.84 4.19 -13.75
CA GLN A 61 -2.77 5.35 -12.85
C GLN A 61 -2.58 6.66 -13.62
N ASN A 62 -1.71 6.67 -14.61
CA ASN A 62 -1.47 7.84 -15.46
C ASN A 62 -2.73 8.22 -16.25
N GLU A 63 -3.43 7.24 -16.82
CA GLU A 63 -4.68 7.46 -17.53
C GLU A 63 -5.77 8.01 -16.62
N ARG A 64 -5.88 7.50 -15.40
CA ARG A 64 -6.84 8.00 -14.40
C ARG A 64 -6.48 9.42 -13.96
N SER A 65 -5.19 9.67 -13.69
CA SER A 65 -4.71 11.00 -13.30
C SER A 65 -4.94 12.04 -14.41
N ALA A 66 -4.77 11.66 -15.67
CA ALA A 66 -5.03 12.51 -16.82
C ALA A 66 -6.52 12.83 -17.03
N LYS A 67 -7.40 12.01 -16.45
CA LYS A 67 -8.88 12.17 -16.52
C LYS A 67 -9.47 12.82 -15.26
N LEU A 68 -8.62 13.33 -14.35
CA LEU A 68 -9.11 14.01 -13.15
C LEU A 68 -10.01 15.20 -13.55
N GLN A 69 -11.17 15.26 -12.93
CA GLN A 69 -12.15 16.33 -13.10
C GLN A 69 -11.92 17.42 -12.06
N GLY A 70 -12.35 18.65 -12.35
CA GLY A 70 -12.25 19.76 -11.41
C GLY A 70 -13.23 19.65 -10.22
N ALA A 71 -14.23 18.74 -10.30
CA ALA A 71 -15.21 18.49 -9.25
C ALA A 71 -15.71 17.04 -9.33
N TYR A 72 -16.08 16.49 -8.18
CA TYR A 72 -16.70 15.16 -8.04
C TYR A 72 -17.85 15.25 -7.07
N ASP A 73 -18.88 14.39 -7.24
CA ASP A 73 -19.99 14.29 -6.31
C ASP A 73 -19.54 13.75 -4.95
N TYR A 74 -18.56 12.84 -4.96
CA TYR A 74 -17.96 12.27 -3.77
C TYR A 74 -16.44 12.23 -3.89
N VAL A 75 -15.76 12.70 -2.84
CA VAL A 75 -14.33 12.53 -2.67
C VAL A 75 -14.11 11.69 -1.42
N VAL A 76 -13.48 10.53 -1.56
CA VAL A 76 -13.20 9.59 -0.49
C VAL A 76 -11.70 9.55 -0.26
N VAL A 77 -11.27 9.89 0.95
CA VAL A 77 -9.86 9.91 1.35
C VAL A 77 -9.54 8.63 2.13
N GLY A 78 -8.58 7.89 1.64
CA GLY A 78 -8.19 6.57 2.10
C GLY A 78 -8.96 5.44 1.37
N ALA A 79 -8.23 4.38 1.00
CA ALA A 79 -8.78 3.17 0.40
C ALA A 79 -8.77 1.98 1.39
N GLY A 80 -9.04 2.25 2.68
CA GLY A 80 -9.20 1.21 3.69
C GLY A 80 -10.50 0.41 3.53
N SER A 81 -10.68 -0.63 4.34
CA SER A 81 -11.80 -1.58 4.25
C SER A 81 -13.19 -0.91 4.20
N ALA A 82 -13.43 0.07 5.06
CA ALA A 82 -14.71 0.79 5.11
C ALA A 82 -14.92 1.63 3.84
N ALA A 83 -13.89 2.35 3.39
CA ALA A 83 -13.94 3.17 2.20
C ALA A 83 -14.15 2.33 0.94
N CYS A 84 -13.48 1.20 0.81
CA CYS A 84 -13.67 0.27 -0.30
C CYS A 84 -15.11 -0.27 -0.36
N ALA A 85 -15.69 -0.64 0.79
CA ALA A 85 -17.09 -1.08 0.86
C ALA A 85 -18.07 0.05 0.49
N LEU A 86 -17.83 1.26 1.00
CA LEU A 86 -18.63 2.45 0.70
C LEU A 86 -18.59 2.80 -0.79
N VAL A 87 -17.38 2.90 -1.35
CA VAL A 87 -17.18 3.26 -2.77
C VAL A 87 -17.73 2.17 -3.67
N GLY A 88 -17.52 0.88 -3.33
CA GLY A 88 -18.13 -0.21 -4.07
C GLY A 88 -19.66 -0.11 -4.12
N ARG A 89 -20.27 0.35 -3.03
CA ARG A 89 -21.75 0.58 -3.00
C ARG A 89 -22.15 1.84 -3.77
N LEU A 90 -21.43 2.93 -3.62
CA LEU A 90 -21.71 4.18 -4.35
C LEU A 90 -21.52 4.01 -5.86
N ALA A 91 -20.53 3.24 -6.30
CA ALA A 91 -20.24 2.98 -7.71
C ALA A 91 -21.34 2.21 -8.45
N THR A 92 -22.32 1.63 -7.72
CA THR A 92 -23.55 1.09 -8.35
C THR A 92 -24.45 2.18 -8.91
N ARG A 93 -24.30 3.42 -8.47
CA ARG A 93 -25.00 4.59 -9.00
C ARG A 93 -24.28 5.08 -10.24
N LYS A 94 -24.97 5.03 -11.37
CA LYS A 94 -24.42 5.43 -12.68
C LYS A 94 -24.38 6.96 -12.86
N ASP A 95 -25.04 7.70 -11.98
CA ASP A 95 -25.22 9.15 -12.01
C ASP A 95 -24.24 9.90 -11.08
N ALA A 96 -23.33 9.18 -10.40
CA ALA A 96 -22.40 9.77 -9.46
C ALA A 96 -20.95 9.61 -9.92
N SER A 97 -20.20 10.70 -9.84
CA SER A 97 -18.75 10.73 -10.03
C SER A 97 -18.05 10.60 -8.68
N ILE A 98 -17.07 9.69 -8.59
CA ILE A 98 -16.38 9.37 -7.34
C ILE A 98 -14.88 9.46 -7.57
N LEU A 99 -14.20 10.19 -6.69
CA LEU A 99 -12.74 10.17 -6.58
C LEU A 99 -12.35 9.49 -5.28
N MET A 100 -11.53 8.44 -5.36
CA MET A 100 -10.88 7.85 -4.19
C MET A 100 -9.39 8.17 -4.23
N ILE A 101 -8.86 8.65 -3.11
CA ILE A 101 -7.45 9.05 -2.94
C ILE A 101 -6.85 8.19 -1.84
N GLU A 102 -5.75 7.51 -2.11
CA GLU A 102 -5.01 6.69 -1.13
C GLU A 102 -3.58 7.24 -0.97
N ALA A 103 -3.09 7.24 0.25
CA ALA A 103 -1.75 7.71 0.59
C ALA A 103 -0.67 6.65 0.34
N GLY A 104 -1.04 5.38 0.44
CA GLY A 104 -0.16 4.25 0.23
C GLY A 104 -0.15 3.78 -1.22
N ASP A 105 0.59 2.71 -1.44
CA ASP A 105 0.70 2.05 -2.73
C ASP A 105 -0.35 0.94 -2.89
N TRP A 106 -0.29 0.20 -4.00
CA TRP A 106 -1.13 -0.95 -4.25
C TRP A 106 -0.83 -2.11 -3.28
N ASP A 107 -1.82 -2.96 -3.06
CA ASP A 107 -1.78 -4.14 -2.19
C ASP A 107 -1.12 -5.37 -2.83
N THR A 108 -0.28 -5.18 -3.83
CA THR A 108 0.33 -6.25 -4.63
C THR A 108 1.68 -6.75 -4.10
N ALA A 109 2.20 -6.14 -3.04
CA ALA A 109 3.46 -6.59 -2.44
C ALA A 109 3.35 -8.06 -1.99
N PRO A 110 4.39 -8.90 -2.22
CA PRO A 110 4.38 -10.30 -1.81
C PRO A 110 4.04 -10.51 -0.33
N SER A 111 4.48 -9.59 0.54
CA SER A 111 4.19 -9.61 1.98
C SER A 111 2.72 -9.30 2.32
N VAL A 112 1.97 -8.65 1.42
CA VAL A 112 0.53 -8.43 1.53
C VAL A 112 -0.23 -9.63 0.98
N MET A 113 0.23 -10.17 -0.14
CA MET A 113 -0.43 -11.31 -0.82
C MET A 113 -0.27 -12.64 -0.08
N ASP A 114 0.79 -12.79 0.73
CA ASP A 114 1.02 -13.97 1.57
C ASP A 114 0.71 -13.67 3.04
N PRO A 115 -0.46 -14.11 3.56
CA PRO A 115 -0.84 -13.85 4.95
C PRO A 115 0.08 -14.54 5.98
N SER A 116 0.91 -15.50 5.59
CA SER A 116 1.84 -16.16 6.51
C SER A 116 2.99 -15.25 6.96
N VAL A 117 3.27 -14.20 6.21
CA VAL A 117 4.33 -13.22 6.48
C VAL A 117 3.80 -11.81 6.77
N TRP A 118 2.53 -11.69 7.16
CA TRP A 118 1.86 -10.42 7.43
C TRP A 118 2.69 -9.45 8.30
N PHE A 119 3.41 -9.99 9.29
CA PHE A 119 4.20 -9.21 10.25
C PHE A 119 5.36 -8.46 9.59
N THR A 120 5.78 -8.85 8.41
CA THR A 120 6.85 -8.16 7.67
C THR A 120 6.37 -6.83 7.05
N ASN A 121 5.07 -6.55 7.06
CA ASN A 121 4.53 -5.26 6.64
C ASN A 121 4.63 -4.19 7.75
N LEU A 122 4.77 -4.61 9.02
CA LEU A 122 4.78 -3.68 10.16
C LEU A 122 6.07 -2.87 10.19
N GLY A 123 5.94 -1.54 10.36
CA GLY A 123 7.07 -0.61 10.36
C GLY A 123 7.69 -0.36 8.98
N THR A 124 7.03 -0.79 7.90
CA THR A 124 7.44 -0.49 6.52
C THR A 124 6.64 0.69 5.95
N GLU A 125 6.86 1.03 4.68
CA GLU A 125 6.07 2.05 3.98
C GLU A 125 4.57 1.73 3.89
N ARG A 126 4.18 0.47 4.13
CA ARG A 126 2.78 0.03 4.17
C ARG A 126 2.11 0.23 5.54
N ASP A 127 2.85 0.77 6.48
CA ASP A 127 2.39 1.08 7.85
C ASP A 127 2.55 2.58 8.12
N TRP A 128 1.58 3.23 8.74
CA TRP A 128 1.72 4.62 9.17
C TRP A 128 2.81 4.80 10.23
N GLY A 129 3.14 3.72 10.97
CA GLY A 129 4.19 3.73 11.99
C GLY A 129 3.85 4.62 13.18
N ASP A 130 2.55 4.84 13.45
CA ASP A 130 2.10 5.66 14.56
C ASP A 130 2.52 5.04 15.90
N ILE A 131 2.77 5.91 16.89
CA ILE A 131 3.13 5.49 18.25
C ILE A 131 2.18 6.18 19.22
N ALA A 132 1.46 5.39 20.00
CA ALA A 132 0.58 5.91 21.03
C ALA A 132 1.36 6.66 22.12
N ILE A 133 0.78 7.74 22.62
CA ILE A 133 1.37 8.50 23.73
C ILE A 133 1.42 7.64 24.99
N ALA A 134 2.59 7.59 25.62
CA ALA A 134 2.77 6.89 26.88
C ALA A 134 1.79 7.40 27.95
N SER A 135 1.13 6.51 28.64
CA SER A 135 0.13 6.82 29.69
C SER A 135 0.31 5.93 30.90
N PRO A 136 -0.23 6.28 32.08
CA PRO A 136 -0.22 5.42 33.25
C PRO A 136 -0.89 4.07 33.01
N SER A 137 -1.94 4.00 32.20
CA SER A 137 -2.64 2.74 31.85
C SER A 137 -1.77 1.76 31.04
N THR A 138 -0.73 2.28 30.38
CA THR A 138 0.25 1.47 29.65
C THR A 138 1.57 1.30 30.39
N ASN A 139 1.59 1.54 31.71
CA ASN A 139 2.82 1.61 32.52
C ASN A 139 3.84 2.61 31.96
N ASN A 140 3.37 3.74 31.47
CA ASN A 140 4.16 4.79 30.82
C ASN A 140 4.99 4.30 29.61
N ARG A 141 4.49 3.27 28.93
CA ARG A 141 5.10 2.79 27.67
C ARG A 141 4.42 3.45 26.48
N ALA A 142 5.21 3.89 25.51
CA ALA A 142 4.76 4.18 24.17
C ALA A 142 4.52 2.85 23.43
N ILE A 143 3.35 2.69 22.84
CA ILE A 143 2.95 1.45 22.16
C ILE A 143 2.83 1.73 20.66
N PRO A 144 3.46 0.93 19.78
CA PRO A 144 3.24 1.05 18.35
C PRO A 144 1.77 0.79 17.99
N GLU A 145 1.21 1.67 17.16
CA GLU A 145 -0.14 1.59 16.61
C GLU A 145 -0.05 1.33 15.11
N HIS A 146 -0.05 0.06 14.75
CA HIS A 146 0.11 -0.34 13.34
C HIS A 146 -1.16 -0.11 12.55
N MET A 147 -1.11 0.77 11.58
CA MET A 147 -2.21 1.14 10.70
C MET A 147 -1.78 1.05 9.24
N GLY A 148 -2.54 0.33 8.42
CA GLY A 148 -2.19 0.13 7.02
C GLY A 148 -2.20 1.43 6.20
N ARG A 149 -1.10 1.71 5.50
CA ARG A 149 -0.94 2.76 4.50
C ARG A 149 -0.75 2.10 3.13
N VAL A 150 -1.80 1.53 2.64
CA VAL A 150 -1.84 0.71 1.42
C VAL A 150 -3.29 0.56 0.97
N VAL A 151 -3.55 0.29 -0.29
CA VAL A 151 -4.91 -0.07 -0.75
C VAL A 151 -5.42 -1.24 0.09
N GLY A 152 -6.65 -1.13 0.61
CA GLY A 152 -7.23 -2.05 1.59
C GLY A 152 -6.97 -1.64 3.05
N GLY A 153 -5.99 -0.74 3.30
CA GLY A 153 -5.67 -0.24 4.64
C GLY A 153 -5.25 -1.35 5.59
N GLY A 154 -5.79 -1.33 6.81
CA GLY A 154 -5.52 -2.34 7.83
C GLY A 154 -5.85 -3.77 7.42
N SER A 155 -6.81 -3.99 6.50
CA SER A 155 -7.13 -5.34 6.03
C SER A 155 -6.01 -5.96 5.18
N SER A 156 -5.15 -5.14 4.58
CA SER A 156 -4.03 -5.60 3.77
C SER A 156 -2.78 -5.96 4.57
N ILE A 157 -2.69 -5.53 5.83
CA ILE A 157 -1.53 -5.80 6.70
C ILE A 157 -1.89 -6.47 8.04
N ASN A 158 -3.15 -6.83 8.27
CA ASN A 158 -3.58 -7.44 9.51
C ASN A 158 -3.07 -8.89 9.66
N ALA A 159 -3.13 -9.40 10.88
CA ALA A 159 -2.69 -10.75 11.21
C ALA A 159 -3.66 -11.87 10.76
N THR A 160 -4.73 -11.53 10.04
CA THR A 160 -5.78 -12.46 9.58
C THR A 160 -6.40 -13.31 10.70
N ILE A 161 -6.35 -12.82 11.95
CA ILE A 161 -6.89 -13.52 13.11
C ILE A 161 -8.39 -13.26 13.21
N TRP A 162 -9.18 -14.33 13.24
CA TRP A 162 -10.59 -14.29 13.58
C TRP A 162 -10.79 -14.69 15.03
N ALA A 163 -11.15 -13.72 15.87
CA ALA A 163 -11.50 -13.97 17.28
C ALA A 163 -12.98 -13.65 17.52
N ARG A 164 -13.70 -14.61 18.09
CA ARG A 164 -15.06 -14.35 18.54
C ARG A 164 -14.98 -13.66 19.90
N PRO A 165 -15.69 -12.55 20.12
CA PRO A 165 -15.76 -11.90 21.42
C PRO A 165 -16.43 -12.84 22.43
N PHE A 166 -16.07 -12.72 23.69
CA PHE A 166 -16.79 -13.38 24.77
C PHE A 166 -18.16 -12.72 24.96
N LYS A 167 -19.12 -13.48 25.52
CA LYS A 167 -20.47 -12.97 25.76
C LYS A 167 -20.45 -11.69 26.61
N ASN A 168 -19.60 -11.65 27.63
CA ASN A 168 -19.47 -10.52 28.56
C ASN A 168 -18.85 -9.24 27.89
N ASP A 169 -18.25 -9.37 26.72
CA ASP A 169 -17.74 -8.20 25.98
C ASP A 169 -18.85 -7.46 25.23
N LEU A 170 -20.05 -8.06 25.15
CA LEU A 170 -21.23 -7.58 24.43
C LEU A 170 -22.37 -7.13 25.36
N GLU A 171 -22.23 -7.31 26.65
CA GLU A 171 -23.17 -6.90 27.73
C GLU A 171 -22.69 -5.61 28.40
#